data_67dbe7d6f88fa406f14e887c1e30c20d
#
_entry.id   67dbe7d6f88fa406f14e887c1e30c20d
#
_cell.length_a   1.000
_cell.length_b   1.000
_cell.length_c   1.000
_cell.angle_alpha   90.00
_cell.angle_beta   90.00
_cell.angle_gamma   90.00
#
_symmetry.space_group_name_H-M   'P 1'
#
loop_
_entity.id
_entity.type
_entity.pdbx_description
1 polymer ?
#
loop_
_entity_poly.entity_id
_entity_poly.type
_entity_poly.pdbx_seq_one_letter_code
_entity_poly.pdbx_strand_id
1 'polypeptide(L)'
;MRRQAALSILTLAIVLIGAWNVQSTSQAAAGATLGKAYFAGGCFWCMEEAFEKVEGVLSATSGYMGGTVANPSYEEVSAGRTGHAESIEVVYDPAKVSYQKLLDAFWRNVDPITPNAQFCDHGSQYHSAIFFQTDEEKRASDTSKQSIEQSKRFKEPIVTQIVMASQFYPAEE
;
A
#
# COMPACT_ATOMS: atom_id res chain seq x y z
N MET A 1 0.03 91.10 -41.81
CA MET A 1 1.28 90.40 -42.11
C MET A 1 1.89 89.91 -40.82
N ARG A 2 1.56 88.70 -40.38
CA ARG A 2 2.25 88.08 -39.22
C ARG A 2 2.42 86.63 -39.53
N ARG A 3 3.66 86.15 -39.59
CA ARG A 3 4.06 84.78 -39.76
C ARG A 3 4.01 84.11 -38.38
N GLN A 4 3.21 83.09 -38.27
CA GLN A 4 3.27 82.20 -37.10
C GLN A 4 4.09 80.97 -37.39
N ALA A 5 5.14 80.75 -36.63
CA ALA A 5 5.97 79.58 -36.72
C ALA A 5 5.34 78.44 -35.88
N ALA A 6 5.14 77.32 -36.54
CA ALA A 6 4.66 76.10 -35.88
C ALA A 6 5.85 75.35 -35.25
N LEU A 7 5.74 75.13 -33.92
CA LEU A 7 6.71 74.34 -33.15
C LEU A 7 6.22 72.88 -33.15
N SER A 8 6.98 72.02 -33.79
CA SER A 8 6.72 70.58 -33.78
C SER A 8 7.34 69.96 -32.48
N ILE A 9 6.51 69.48 -31.61
CA ILE A 9 6.92 68.72 -30.42
C ILE A 9 6.99 67.24 -30.79
N LEU A 10 8.21 66.72 -30.83
CA LEU A 10 8.49 65.32 -31.06
C LEU A 10 8.40 64.56 -29.69
N THR A 11 7.30 63.84 -29.47
CA THR A 11 7.10 63.01 -28.28
C THR A 11 7.78 61.64 -28.50
N LEU A 12 8.84 61.42 -27.76
CA LEU A 12 9.58 60.16 -27.71
C LEU A 12 8.80 59.18 -26.83
N ALA A 13 8.15 58.18 -27.40
CA ALA A 13 7.49 57.11 -26.66
C ALA A 13 8.55 56.05 -26.27
N ILE A 14 8.89 56.01 -24.98
CA ILE A 14 9.74 54.97 -24.43
C ILE A 14 8.85 53.72 -24.17
N VAL A 15 9.02 52.69 -24.98
CA VAL A 15 8.39 51.38 -24.77
C VAL A 15 9.23 50.61 -23.74
N LEU A 16 8.75 50.56 -22.49
CA LEU A 16 9.29 49.69 -21.46
C LEU A 16 8.81 48.25 -21.73
N ILE A 17 9.66 47.46 -22.36
CA ILE A 17 9.46 46.01 -22.46
C ILE A 17 9.78 45.41 -21.08
N GLY A 18 8.75 45.19 -20.28
CA GLY A 18 8.86 44.42 -19.02
C GLY A 18 9.21 42.98 -19.35
N ALA A 19 10.45 42.58 -19.10
CA ALA A 19 10.84 41.17 -19.10
C ALA A 19 10.13 40.46 -17.96
N TRP A 20 9.06 39.72 -18.24
CA TRP A 20 8.48 38.78 -17.31
C TRP A 20 9.45 37.61 -17.13
N ASN A 21 10.19 37.62 -16.04
CA ASN A 21 10.90 36.45 -15.55
C ASN A 21 9.86 35.40 -15.17
N VAL A 22 9.58 34.47 -16.06
CA VAL A 22 8.91 33.22 -15.74
C VAL A 22 9.94 32.38 -14.98
N GLN A 23 9.96 32.52 -13.65
CA GLN A 23 10.63 31.57 -12.79
C GLN A 23 9.85 30.27 -12.88
N SER A 24 10.30 29.38 -13.74
CA SER A 24 9.92 27.97 -13.68
C SER A 24 10.44 27.43 -12.35
N THR A 25 9.60 27.46 -11.31
CA THR A 25 9.83 26.66 -10.10
C THR A 25 9.72 25.21 -10.55
N SER A 26 10.84 24.60 -10.84
CA SER A 26 10.98 23.15 -10.87
C SER A 26 10.66 22.67 -9.46
N GLN A 27 9.39 22.37 -9.22
CA GLN A 27 8.95 21.66 -8.03
C GLN A 27 9.50 20.26 -8.19
N ALA A 28 10.69 20.03 -7.61
CA ALA A 28 11.23 18.70 -7.45
C ALA A 28 10.11 17.88 -6.80
N ALA A 29 9.63 16.85 -7.49
CA ALA A 29 8.69 15.91 -6.95
C ALA A 29 9.33 15.38 -5.66
N ALA A 30 8.83 15.82 -4.51
CA ALA A 30 9.18 15.24 -3.24
C ALA A 30 8.93 13.74 -3.41
N GLY A 31 9.98 12.92 -3.27
CA GLY A 31 9.89 11.49 -3.48
C GLY A 31 8.70 10.98 -2.68
N ALA A 32 7.71 10.41 -3.37
CA ALA A 32 6.53 9.88 -2.72
C ALA A 32 6.99 8.85 -1.68
N THR A 33 6.64 9.10 -0.41
CA THR A 33 6.94 8.12 0.66
C THR A 33 6.08 6.90 0.38
N LEU A 34 6.73 5.80 -0.01
CA LEU A 34 6.06 4.54 -0.29
C LEU A 34 5.48 3.95 1.01
N GLY A 35 4.31 3.36 0.91
CA GLY A 35 3.68 2.60 1.99
C GLY A 35 4.13 1.14 1.97
N LYS A 36 4.08 0.50 3.13
CA LYS A 36 4.22 -0.94 3.30
C LYS A 36 3.00 -1.50 3.99
N ALA A 37 2.55 -2.67 3.57
CA ALA A 37 1.47 -3.41 4.22
C ALA A 37 1.84 -4.90 4.29
N TYR A 38 1.32 -5.60 5.29
CA TYR A 38 1.66 -7.00 5.52
C TYR A 38 0.39 -7.84 5.70
N PHE A 39 0.34 -8.96 4.97
CA PHE A 39 -0.83 -9.84 4.95
C PHE A 39 -0.41 -11.30 4.98
N ALA A 40 -1.20 -12.14 5.63
CA ALA A 40 -1.13 -13.58 5.54
C ALA A 40 -2.47 -14.13 5.04
N GLY A 41 -2.44 -14.95 4.02
CA GLY A 41 -3.66 -15.46 3.37
C GLY A 41 -3.49 -16.84 2.74
N GLY A 42 -2.77 -17.74 3.43
CA GLY A 42 -2.41 -19.05 2.93
C GLY A 42 -1.12 -19.01 2.11
N CYS A 43 -1.05 -19.77 1.02
CA CYS A 43 0.12 -19.82 0.17
C CYS A 43 0.59 -18.41 -0.24
N PHE A 44 1.76 -18.04 0.21
CA PHE A 44 2.29 -16.69 -0.01
C PHE A 44 2.57 -16.39 -1.48
N TRP A 45 2.90 -17.38 -2.32
CA TRP A 45 3.05 -17.17 -3.76
C TRP A 45 1.73 -16.80 -4.44
N CYS A 46 0.60 -17.39 -3.97
CA CYS A 46 -0.73 -17.03 -4.48
C CYS A 46 -1.11 -15.59 -4.08
N MET A 47 -0.77 -15.21 -2.86
CA MET A 47 -1.00 -13.84 -2.36
C MET A 47 -0.11 -12.83 -3.08
N GLU A 48 1.17 -13.13 -3.27
CA GLU A 48 2.12 -12.32 -4.04
C GLU A 48 1.58 -12.04 -5.44
N GLU A 49 1.23 -13.09 -6.21
CA GLU A 49 0.65 -12.95 -7.54
C GLU A 49 -0.63 -12.11 -7.56
N ALA A 50 -1.49 -12.26 -6.54
CA ALA A 50 -2.73 -11.49 -6.44
C ALA A 50 -2.50 -10.01 -6.19
N PHE A 51 -1.51 -9.66 -5.34
CA PHE A 51 -1.21 -8.27 -5.00
C PHE A 51 -0.39 -7.55 -6.06
N GLU A 52 0.49 -8.24 -6.80
CA GLU A 52 1.21 -7.66 -7.93
C GLU A 52 0.28 -7.15 -9.05
N LYS A 53 -0.93 -7.71 -9.15
CA LYS A 53 -1.96 -7.27 -10.11
C LYS A 53 -2.72 -6.02 -9.66
N VAL A 54 -2.51 -5.53 -8.43
CA VAL A 54 -3.18 -4.34 -7.92
C VAL A 54 -2.45 -3.09 -8.43
N GLU A 55 -3.15 -2.27 -9.21
CA GLU A 55 -2.57 -1.01 -9.71
C GLU A 55 -2.13 -0.12 -8.54
N GLY A 56 -0.88 0.35 -8.56
CA GLY A 56 -0.27 1.14 -7.49
C GLY A 56 0.56 0.33 -6.51
N VAL A 57 0.50 -1.00 -6.54
CA VAL A 57 1.49 -1.88 -5.90
C VAL A 57 2.76 -1.89 -6.74
N LEU A 58 3.90 -1.76 -6.08
CA LEU A 58 5.23 -1.72 -6.71
C LEU A 58 5.95 -3.06 -6.58
N SER A 59 5.74 -3.74 -5.48
CA SER A 59 6.21 -5.13 -5.27
C SER A 59 5.37 -5.81 -4.19
N ALA A 60 5.23 -7.10 -4.31
CA ALA A 60 4.85 -8.00 -3.24
C ALA A 60 6.01 -8.99 -3.05
N THR A 61 6.33 -9.32 -1.81
CA THR A 61 7.46 -10.20 -1.48
C THR A 61 6.99 -11.24 -0.49
N SER A 62 7.16 -12.51 -0.82
CA SER A 62 6.86 -13.63 0.05
C SER A 62 7.80 -13.71 1.24
N GLY A 63 7.29 -14.12 2.40
CA GLY A 63 8.06 -14.23 3.63
C GLY A 63 7.24 -14.74 4.81
N TYR A 64 7.70 -14.44 6.00
CA TYR A 64 7.17 -14.98 7.25
C TYR A 64 7.01 -13.89 8.29
N MET A 65 5.88 -13.89 9.01
CA MET A 65 5.60 -12.94 10.09
C MET A 65 4.72 -13.56 11.20
N GLY A 66 4.76 -12.98 12.38
CA GLY A 66 3.88 -13.33 13.50
C GLY A 66 4.40 -14.41 14.43
N GLY A 67 5.44 -15.14 14.05
CA GLY A 67 6.07 -16.18 14.86
C GLY A 67 7.18 -15.67 15.78
N THR A 68 7.88 -16.61 16.41
CA THR A 68 8.91 -16.31 17.43
C THR A 68 10.32 -16.73 17.03
N VAL A 69 10.48 -17.51 15.96
CA VAL A 69 11.78 -17.97 15.46
C VAL A 69 12.40 -16.87 14.61
N ALA A 70 13.63 -16.48 14.92
CA ALA A 70 14.37 -15.50 14.13
C ALA A 70 14.97 -16.16 12.89
N ASN A 71 14.86 -15.49 11.73
CA ASN A 71 15.36 -15.96 10.44
C ASN A 71 14.92 -17.41 10.14
N PRO A 72 13.62 -17.70 10.17
CA PRO A 72 13.13 -19.05 9.94
C PRO A 72 13.37 -19.46 8.49
N SER A 73 13.64 -20.72 8.24
CA SER A 73 13.67 -21.28 6.89
C SER A 73 12.27 -21.73 6.44
N TYR A 74 12.10 -21.89 5.12
CA TYR A 74 10.87 -22.40 4.54
C TYR A 74 10.50 -23.77 5.14
N GLU A 75 11.48 -24.66 5.29
CA GLU A 75 11.25 -25.99 5.87
C GLU A 75 10.71 -25.92 7.30
N GLU A 76 11.24 -25.01 8.14
CA GLU A 76 10.82 -24.83 9.53
C GLU A 76 9.40 -24.27 9.61
N VAL A 77 9.06 -23.28 8.76
CA VAL A 77 7.70 -22.69 8.71
C VAL A 77 6.69 -23.69 8.19
N SER A 78 7.02 -24.38 7.08
CA SER A 78 6.15 -25.39 6.47
C SER A 78 5.87 -26.57 7.40
N ALA A 79 6.82 -26.88 8.31
CA ALA A 79 6.62 -27.88 9.36
C ALA A 79 5.72 -27.38 10.51
N GLY A 80 5.25 -26.10 10.49
CA GLY A 80 4.34 -25.53 11.49
C GLY A 80 4.94 -25.32 12.87
N ARG A 81 6.27 -25.24 13.00
CA ARG A 81 6.98 -25.22 14.31
C ARG A 81 7.46 -23.83 14.75
N THR A 82 7.36 -22.82 13.89
CA THR A 82 7.91 -21.49 14.13
C THR A 82 6.89 -20.49 14.69
N GLY A 83 5.60 -20.80 14.56
CA GLY A 83 4.50 -19.87 14.85
C GLY A 83 4.31 -18.77 13.81
N HIS A 84 5.17 -18.71 12.77
CA HIS A 84 5.00 -17.78 11.68
C HIS A 84 3.87 -18.20 10.75
N ALA A 85 3.18 -17.18 10.19
CA ALA A 85 2.35 -17.36 9.00
C ALA A 85 3.17 -17.12 7.75
N GLU A 86 2.87 -17.85 6.68
CA GLU A 86 3.24 -17.44 5.33
C GLU A 86 2.59 -16.09 5.04
N SER A 87 3.40 -15.11 4.73
CA SER A 87 3.00 -13.70 4.66
C SER A 87 3.60 -13.02 3.45
N ILE A 88 3.03 -11.89 3.08
CA ILE A 88 3.61 -11.01 2.06
C ILE A 88 3.88 -9.62 2.63
N GLU A 89 5.00 -9.00 2.21
CA GLU A 89 5.23 -7.56 2.31
C GLU A 89 4.79 -6.92 0.99
N VAL A 90 3.85 -5.98 1.05
CA VAL A 90 3.38 -5.21 -0.10
C VAL A 90 3.94 -3.80 -0.02
N VAL A 91 4.74 -3.39 -1.00
CA VAL A 91 5.20 -2.01 -1.16
C VAL A 91 4.31 -1.32 -2.18
N TYR A 92 3.74 -0.17 -1.83
CA TYR A 92 2.76 0.51 -2.68
C TYR A 92 2.94 2.03 -2.69
N ASP A 93 2.43 2.67 -3.74
CA ASP A 93 2.35 4.13 -3.86
C ASP A 93 1.00 4.62 -3.31
N PRO A 94 0.96 5.27 -2.14
CA PRO A 94 -0.28 5.72 -1.51
C PRO A 94 -0.99 6.82 -2.33
N ALA A 95 -0.33 7.43 -3.30
CA ALA A 95 -0.98 8.35 -4.23
C ALA A 95 -1.78 7.63 -5.33
N LYS A 96 -1.52 6.32 -5.56
CA LYS A 96 -2.19 5.50 -6.57
C LYS A 96 -3.16 4.49 -5.97
N VAL A 97 -2.81 3.90 -4.84
CA VAL A 97 -3.65 2.91 -4.17
C VAL A 97 -3.70 3.17 -2.67
N SER A 98 -4.89 3.17 -2.09
CA SER A 98 -5.07 3.34 -0.65
C SER A 98 -4.91 2.01 0.09
N TYR A 99 -4.58 2.07 1.39
CA TYR A 99 -4.55 0.90 2.26
C TYR A 99 -5.91 0.17 2.29
N GLN A 100 -7.04 0.91 2.25
CA GLN A 100 -8.38 0.31 2.15
C GLN A 100 -8.52 -0.55 0.89
N LYS A 101 -7.94 -0.12 -0.23
CA LYS A 101 -7.99 -0.88 -1.48
C LYS A 101 -7.16 -2.17 -1.39
N LEU A 102 -6.05 -2.14 -0.65
CA LEU A 102 -5.27 -3.35 -0.35
C LEU A 102 -6.07 -4.32 0.53
N LEU A 103 -6.81 -3.81 1.54
CA LEU A 103 -7.73 -4.63 2.34
C LEU A 103 -8.83 -5.26 1.46
N ASP A 104 -9.38 -4.51 0.50
CA ASP A 104 -10.38 -5.04 -0.45
C ASP A 104 -9.79 -6.17 -1.32
N ALA A 105 -8.50 -6.03 -1.73
CA ALA A 105 -7.81 -7.08 -2.46
C ALA A 105 -7.57 -8.30 -1.57
N PHE A 106 -7.15 -8.11 -0.32
CA PHE A 106 -6.98 -9.17 0.67
C PHE A 106 -8.25 -10.01 0.83
N TRP A 107 -9.40 -9.37 1.14
CA TRP A 107 -10.66 -10.08 1.38
C TRP A 107 -11.21 -10.84 0.17
N ARG A 108 -10.72 -10.56 -1.03
CA ARG A 108 -11.11 -11.30 -2.26
C ARG A 108 -10.28 -12.55 -2.48
N ASN A 109 -9.12 -12.63 -1.86
CA ASN A 109 -8.15 -13.68 -2.09
C ASN A 109 -7.95 -14.63 -0.91
N VAL A 110 -8.75 -14.48 0.17
CA VAL A 110 -8.69 -15.36 1.34
C VAL A 110 -10.02 -16.03 1.64
N ASP A 111 -9.96 -17.19 2.27
CA ASP A 111 -11.05 -17.79 3.04
C ASP A 111 -10.97 -17.21 4.48
N PRO A 112 -11.87 -16.31 4.85
CA PRO A 112 -11.77 -15.64 6.15
C PRO A 112 -12.39 -16.41 7.31
N ILE A 113 -13.02 -17.58 7.04
CA ILE A 113 -13.81 -18.34 8.03
C ILE A 113 -13.16 -19.66 8.45
N THR A 114 -12.16 -20.15 7.70
CA THR A 114 -11.51 -21.43 8.02
C THR A 114 -10.23 -21.18 8.82
N PRO A 115 -10.14 -21.64 10.07
CA PRO A 115 -8.93 -21.48 10.86
C PRO A 115 -7.80 -22.40 10.40
N ASN A 116 -6.57 -21.89 10.39
CA ASN A 116 -5.36 -22.65 10.05
C ASN A 116 -5.43 -23.41 8.72
N ALA A 117 -6.14 -22.86 7.75
CA ALA A 117 -6.19 -23.40 6.41
C ALA A 117 -6.61 -22.32 5.41
N GLN A 118 -6.17 -22.49 4.17
CA GLN A 118 -6.62 -21.69 3.02
C GLN A 118 -6.72 -22.61 1.81
N PHE A 119 -7.93 -22.78 1.29
CA PHE A 119 -8.22 -23.65 0.13
C PHE A 119 -7.71 -25.09 0.32
N CYS A 120 -6.59 -25.45 -0.34
CA CYS A 120 -5.98 -26.77 -0.29
C CYS A 120 -4.89 -26.90 0.77
N ASP A 121 -4.43 -25.79 1.36
CA ASP A 121 -3.31 -25.75 2.29
C ASP A 121 -3.79 -25.82 3.75
N HIS A 122 -3.24 -26.72 4.53
CA HIS A 122 -3.63 -26.96 5.91
C HIS A 122 -2.41 -26.86 6.84
N GLY A 123 -2.58 -26.13 7.94
CA GLY A 123 -1.55 -25.91 8.94
C GLY A 123 -1.59 -24.49 9.52
N SER A 124 -1.03 -24.30 10.70
CA SER A 124 -1.04 -23.00 11.40
C SER A 124 -0.37 -21.89 10.59
N GLN A 125 0.59 -22.23 9.74
CA GLN A 125 1.28 -21.29 8.85
C GLN A 125 0.39 -20.69 7.76
N TYR A 126 -0.78 -21.28 7.51
CA TYR A 126 -1.74 -20.82 6.49
C TYR A 126 -2.94 -20.07 7.07
N HIS A 127 -2.89 -19.67 8.36
CA HIS A 127 -3.96 -18.84 8.89
C HIS A 127 -4.00 -17.46 8.24
N SER A 128 -5.19 -16.87 8.13
CA SER A 128 -5.34 -15.52 7.58
C SER A 128 -5.09 -14.45 8.65
N ALA A 129 -4.28 -13.43 8.30
CA ALA A 129 -4.02 -12.30 9.18
C ALA A 129 -3.75 -11.00 8.41
N ILE A 130 -4.10 -9.87 9.03
CA ILE A 130 -3.72 -8.52 8.64
C ILE A 130 -2.78 -8.00 9.73
N PHE A 131 -1.55 -7.64 9.36
CA PHE A 131 -0.55 -7.12 10.29
C PHE A 131 -0.50 -5.60 10.18
N PHE A 132 -1.01 -4.89 11.18
CA PHE A 132 -1.02 -3.43 11.21
C PHE A 132 0.25 -2.86 11.83
N GLN A 133 0.71 -1.72 11.33
CA GLN A 133 1.89 -1.00 11.82
C GLN A 133 1.50 0.25 12.62
N THR A 134 0.32 0.79 12.36
CA THR A 134 -0.19 2.03 12.97
C THR A 134 -1.62 1.86 13.48
N ASP A 135 -2.03 2.74 14.40
CA ASP A 135 -3.42 2.76 14.88
C ASP A 135 -4.42 3.09 13.76
N GLU A 136 -3.99 3.79 12.72
CA GLU A 136 -4.83 4.09 11.56
C GLU A 136 -5.08 2.84 10.74
N GLU A 137 -4.03 2.08 10.44
CA GLU A 137 -4.15 0.78 9.76
C GLU A 137 -4.99 -0.20 10.57
N LYS A 138 -4.81 -0.23 11.90
CA LYS A 138 -5.63 -1.05 12.79
C LYS A 138 -7.11 -0.71 12.65
N ARG A 139 -7.46 0.58 12.76
CA ARG A 139 -8.86 1.03 12.62
C ARG A 139 -9.44 0.70 11.24
N ALA A 140 -8.65 0.89 10.18
CA ALA A 140 -9.07 0.55 8.83
C ALA A 140 -9.32 -0.96 8.68
N SER A 141 -8.44 -1.79 9.23
CA SER A 141 -8.55 -3.25 9.21
C SER A 141 -9.77 -3.74 10.01
N ASP A 142 -9.97 -3.21 11.23
CA ASP A 142 -11.13 -3.53 12.08
C ASP A 142 -12.45 -3.15 11.37
N THR A 143 -12.50 -1.95 10.78
CA THR A 143 -13.68 -1.47 10.04
C THR A 143 -13.95 -2.33 8.81
N SER A 144 -12.91 -2.71 8.09
CA SER A 144 -13.01 -3.58 6.91
C SER A 144 -13.53 -4.97 7.29
N LYS A 145 -12.97 -5.58 8.34
CA LYS A 145 -13.46 -6.87 8.89
C LYS A 145 -14.94 -6.78 9.30
N GLN A 146 -15.32 -5.75 10.05
CA GLN A 146 -16.70 -5.52 10.47
C GLN A 146 -17.64 -5.39 9.26
N SER A 147 -17.21 -4.75 8.18
CA SER A 147 -18.00 -4.63 6.95
C SER A 147 -18.25 -5.98 6.30
N ILE A 148 -17.25 -6.87 6.29
CA ILE A 148 -17.41 -8.25 5.80
C ILE A 148 -18.39 -9.03 6.68
N GLU A 149 -18.29 -8.93 8.00
CA GLU A 149 -19.21 -9.57 8.95
C GLU A 149 -20.67 -9.10 8.76
N GLN A 150 -20.86 -7.77 8.63
CA GLN A 150 -22.17 -7.16 8.43
C GLN A 150 -22.80 -7.48 7.07
N SER A 151 -21.99 -7.78 6.07
CA SER A 151 -22.47 -8.16 4.74
C SER A 151 -23.27 -9.47 4.73
N LYS A 152 -23.15 -10.28 5.79
CA LYS A 152 -23.75 -11.61 5.94
C LYS A 152 -23.42 -12.57 4.79
N ARG A 153 -22.28 -12.29 4.12
CA ARG A 153 -21.78 -13.14 3.03
C ARG A 153 -21.38 -14.53 3.55
N PHE A 154 -20.87 -14.56 4.78
CA PHE A 154 -20.47 -15.78 5.47
C PHE A 154 -21.44 -16.08 6.62
N LYS A 155 -21.72 -17.35 6.89
CA LYS A 155 -22.55 -17.80 8.01
C LYS A 155 -21.72 -17.99 9.28
N GLU A 156 -20.47 -18.36 9.09
CA GLU A 156 -19.48 -18.60 10.13
C GLU A 156 -18.80 -17.29 10.54
N PRO A 157 -18.28 -17.19 11.76
CA PRO A 157 -17.49 -16.03 12.20
C PRO A 157 -16.21 -15.84 11.37
N ILE A 158 -15.82 -14.59 11.17
CA ILE A 158 -14.54 -14.27 10.55
C ILE A 158 -13.38 -14.57 11.52
N VAL A 159 -12.53 -15.51 11.17
CA VAL A 159 -11.36 -15.93 11.98
C VAL A 159 -10.06 -15.19 11.63
N THR A 160 -10.07 -14.42 10.54
CA THR A 160 -8.90 -13.59 10.18
C THR A 160 -8.45 -12.73 11.34
N GLN A 161 -7.18 -12.82 11.69
CA GLN A 161 -6.58 -12.06 12.79
C GLN A 161 -6.22 -10.64 12.35
N ILE A 162 -6.34 -9.67 13.26
CA ILE A 162 -5.81 -8.31 13.08
C ILE A 162 -4.84 -8.09 14.23
N VAL A 163 -3.55 -8.14 13.95
CA VAL A 163 -2.47 -8.15 14.94
C VAL A 163 -1.40 -7.12 14.58
N MET A 164 -0.66 -6.65 15.59
CA MET A 164 0.46 -5.75 15.35
C MET A 164 1.54 -6.44 14.54
N ALA A 165 2.07 -5.75 13.51
CA ALA A 165 3.18 -6.25 12.72
C ALA A 165 4.41 -6.48 13.61
N SER A 166 5.03 -7.63 13.44
CA SER A 166 6.32 -7.98 14.01
C SER A 166 7.42 -7.92 12.96
N GLN A 167 8.57 -8.50 13.22
CA GLN A 167 9.62 -8.62 12.20
C GLN A 167 9.14 -9.49 11.05
N PHE A 168 9.25 -8.95 9.83
CA PHE A 168 9.08 -9.69 8.58
C PHE A 168 10.42 -10.31 8.18
N TYR A 169 10.40 -11.56 7.78
CA TYR A 169 11.54 -12.30 7.25
C TYR A 169 11.24 -12.71 5.81
N PRO A 170 11.93 -12.14 4.81
CA PRO A 170 11.75 -12.58 3.42
C PRO A 170 12.04 -14.07 3.27
N ALA A 171 11.26 -14.75 2.45
CA ALA A 171 11.52 -16.16 2.11
C ALA A 171 12.79 -16.28 1.29
N GLU A 172 13.44 -17.45 1.37
CA GLU A 172 14.56 -17.81 0.52
C GLU A 172 14.10 -17.97 -0.95
N GLU A 173 14.97 -17.64 -1.89
CA GLU A 173 14.75 -17.89 -3.32
C GLU A 173 14.88 -19.38 -3.68
#